data_fad61c8ea82b79759358129bae729212
#
_entry.id   fad61c8ea82b79759358129bae729212
#
_cell.length_a   1.000
_cell.length_b   1.000
_cell.length_c   1.000
_cell.angle_alpha   90.00
_cell.angle_beta   90.00
_cell.angle_gamma   90.00
#
_symmetry.space_group_name_H-M   'P 1'
#
loop_
_entity.id
_entity.type
_entity.pdbx_description
1 polymer ?
#
loop_
_entity_poly.entity_id
_entity_poly.type
_entity_poly.pdbx_seq_one_letter_code
_entity_poly.pdbx_strand_id
1 'polypeptide(L)'
;MTGQKWKELCIRTLRLYTLLVTLITVLMIILGNLLDRDRVFGYDAFFSPLLYALIGTVATVITRSDREPSVRSLIIRKAVSLLLVEGAIILIALNSDTIPTEKGWVVPVLALGILAVFVLSHLILYLIDKKEAGKLNADLSRFQEKQMNGSSLPD
;
A
#
# COMPACT_ATOMS: atom_id res chain seq x y z
N MET A 1 17.35 -11.49 15.15
CA MET A 1 17.08 -10.49 14.09
C MET A 1 17.83 -9.23 14.44
N THR A 2 18.71 -8.76 13.56
CA THR A 2 19.54 -7.57 13.80
C THR A 2 18.65 -6.31 13.79
N GLY A 3 18.90 -5.36 14.71
CA GLY A 3 18.08 -4.15 14.87
C GLY A 3 17.90 -3.30 13.60
N GLN A 4 18.80 -3.48 12.62
CA GLN A 4 18.73 -2.83 11.32
C GLN A 4 17.58 -3.36 10.45
N LYS A 5 17.32 -4.66 10.45
CA LYS A 5 16.17 -5.27 9.73
C LYS A 5 14.82 -4.81 10.28
N TRP A 6 14.75 -4.59 11.60
CA TRP A 6 13.54 -4.04 12.24
C TRP A 6 13.26 -2.60 11.82
N LYS A 7 14.28 -1.76 11.76
CA LYS A 7 14.13 -0.36 11.29
C LYS A 7 13.64 -0.29 9.85
N GLU A 8 14.23 -1.07 8.96
CA GLU A 8 13.80 -1.14 7.56
C GLU A 8 12.35 -1.63 7.42
N LEU A 9 11.98 -2.65 8.20
CA LEU A 9 10.61 -3.14 8.22
C LEU A 9 9.63 -2.06 8.68
N CYS A 10 9.93 -1.37 9.77
CA CYS A 10 9.09 -0.29 10.30
C CYS A 10 8.93 0.85 9.31
N ILE A 11 10.02 1.31 8.68
CA ILE A 11 9.99 2.40 7.69
C ILE A 11 9.13 2.00 6.48
N ARG A 12 9.31 0.78 5.99
CA ARG A 12 8.55 0.27 4.84
C ARG A 12 7.06 0.12 5.16
N THR A 13 6.74 -0.37 6.36
CA THR A 13 5.36 -0.52 6.83
C THR A 13 4.71 0.84 7.03
N LEU A 14 5.42 1.81 7.62
CA LEU A 14 4.93 3.18 7.81
C LEU A 14 4.68 3.87 6.47
N ARG A 15 5.58 3.71 5.51
CA ARG A 15 5.42 4.24 4.14
C ARG A 15 4.16 3.68 3.47
N LEU A 16 3.93 2.35 3.58
CA LEU A 16 2.74 1.71 3.06
C LEU A 16 1.48 2.25 3.73
N TYR A 17 1.46 2.36 5.05
CA TYR A 17 0.34 2.88 5.82
C TYR A 17 -0.03 4.31 5.39
N THR A 18 0.96 5.21 5.36
CA THR A 18 0.74 6.61 4.94
C THR A 18 0.20 6.71 3.52
N LEU A 19 0.75 5.90 2.60
CA LEU A 19 0.28 5.85 1.22
C LEU A 19 -1.18 5.39 1.15
N LEU A 20 -1.54 4.33 1.89
CA LEU A 20 -2.91 3.82 1.93
C LEU A 20 -3.88 4.84 2.52
N VAL A 21 -3.52 5.51 3.62
CA VAL A 21 -4.35 6.59 4.20
C VAL A 21 -4.64 7.65 3.15
N THR A 22 -3.61 8.12 2.45
CA THR A 22 -3.75 9.16 1.43
C THR A 22 -4.67 8.69 0.28
N LEU A 23 -4.43 7.50 -0.27
CA LEU A 23 -5.23 6.98 -1.38
C LEU A 23 -6.69 6.73 -1.00
N ILE A 24 -6.93 6.18 0.19
CA ILE A 24 -8.29 5.94 0.69
C ILE A 24 -9.01 7.27 0.94
N THR A 25 -8.33 8.27 1.49
CA THR A 25 -8.91 9.61 1.70
C THR A 25 -9.31 10.24 0.36
N VAL A 26 -8.43 10.18 -0.64
CA VAL A 26 -8.74 10.67 -2.00
C VAL A 26 -9.92 9.92 -2.60
N LEU A 27 -9.95 8.59 -2.46
CA LEU A 27 -11.06 7.76 -2.93
C LEU A 27 -12.37 8.17 -2.25
N MET A 28 -12.36 8.36 -0.92
CA MET A 28 -13.55 8.79 -0.18
C MET A 28 -14.08 10.15 -0.64
N ILE A 29 -13.17 11.09 -0.92
CA ILE A 29 -13.56 12.41 -1.46
C ILE A 29 -14.23 12.25 -2.83
N ILE A 30 -13.64 11.44 -3.72
CA ILE A 30 -14.19 11.20 -5.06
C ILE A 30 -15.55 10.52 -4.96
N LEU A 31 -15.66 9.44 -4.19
CA LEU A 31 -16.90 8.70 -4.02
C LEU A 31 -17.97 9.54 -3.32
N GLY A 32 -17.61 10.29 -2.30
CA GLY A 32 -18.54 11.20 -1.61
C GLY A 32 -19.15 12.22 -2.55
N ASN A 33 -18.34 12.87 -3.39
CA ASN A 33 -18.82 13.83 -4.38
C ASN A 33 -19.68 13.19 -5.49
N LEU A 34 -19.41 11.93 -5.82
CA LEU A 34 -20.13 11.23 -6.89
C LEU A 34 -21.46 10.64 -6.42
N LEU A 35 -21.48 10.14 -5.17
CA LEU A 35 -22.58 9.35 -4.63
C LEU A 35 -23.64 10.17 -3.87
N ASP A 36 -23.19 11.17 -3.13
CA ASP A 36 -24.09 11.94 -2.24
C ASP A 36 -23.49 13.31 -1.92
N ARG A 37 -23.68 14.23 -2.85
CA ARG A 37 -23.09 15.57 -2.81
C ARG A 37 -23.60 16.44 -1.65
N ASP A 38 -24.77 16.11 -1.13
CA ASP A 38 -25.45 16.89 -0.08
C ASP A 38 -25.20 16.32 1.34
N ARG A 39 -24.45 15.22 1.45
CA ARG A 39 -24.19 14.58 2.73
C ARG A 39 -23.08 15.28 3.50
N VAL A 40 -23.40 15.77 4.67
CA VAL A 40 -22.41 16.32 5.61
C VAL A 40 -21.71 15.17 6.30
N PHE A 41 -20.39 15.06 6.10
CA PHE A 41 -19.57 14.08 6.79
C PHE A 41 -19.34 14.53 8.24
N GLY A 42 -19.68 13.65 9.19
CA GLY A 42 -19.30 13.83 10.60
C GLY A 42 -17.79 13.58 10.83
N TYR A 43 -17.31 13.92 12.01
CA TYR A 43 -15.91 13.66 12.40
C TYR A 43 -15.53 12.19 12.29
N ASP A 44 -16.48 11.28 12.43
CA ASP A 44 -16.24 9.81 12.31
C ASP A 44 -15.73 9.42 10.92
N ALA A 45 -16.10 10.16 9.87
CA ALA A 45 -15.63 9.90 8.51
C ALA A 45 -14.10 10.04 8.37
N PHE A 46 -13.47 10.90 9.19
CA PHE A 46 -12.01 11.09 9.17
C PHE A 46 -11.24 9.92 9.79
N PHE A 47 -11.86 9.14 10.66
CA PHE A 47 -11.24 7.94 11.23
C PHE A 47 -11.28 6.74 10.28
N SER A 48 -12.25 6.70 9.37
CA SER A 48 -12.41 5.58 8.44
C SER A 48 -11.18 5.31 7.56
N PRO A 49 -10.53 6.27 6.91
CA PRO A 49 -9.33 6.04 6.13
C PRO A 49 -8.16 5.47 6.95
N LEU A 50 -8.02 5.92 8.20
CA LEU A 50 -6.98 5.44 9.12
C LEU A 50 -7.21 3.97 9.48
N LEU A 51 -8.45 3.60 9.78
CA LEU A 51 -8.84 2.23 10.12
C LEU A 51 -8.67 1.28 8.92
N TYR A 52 -9.15 1.67 7.75
CA TYR A 52 -9.03 0.87 6.53
C TYR A 52 -7.58 0.71 6.08
N ALA A 53 -6.78 1.77 6.19
CA ALA A 53 -5.34 1.70 5.92
C ALA A 53 -4.61 0.78 6.91
N LEU A 54 -5.02 0.76 8.19
CA LEU A 54 -4.48 -0.15 9.18
C LEU A 54 -4.77 -1.62 8.81
N ILE A 55 -6.02 -1.93 8.45
CA ILE A 55 -6.42 -3.27 8.00
C ILE A 55 -5.58 -3.70 6.78
N GLY A 56 -5.45 -2.83 5.77
CA GLY A 56 -4.66 -3.10 4.58
C GLY A 56 -3.18 -3.32 4.88
N THR A 57 -2.62 -2.54 5.79
CA THR A 57 -1.22 -2.66 6.22
C THR A 57 -1.00 -3.97 6.97
N VAL A 58 -1.86 -4.30 7.93
CA VAL A 58 -1.79 -5.55 8.73
C VAL A 58 -1.92 -6.77 7.81
N ALA A 59 -2.88 -6.79 6.88
CA ALA A 59 -3.05 -7.87 5.92
C ALA A 59 -1.80 -8.06 5.06
N THR A 60 -1.15 -6.97 4.62
CA THR A 60 0.08 -7.02 3.84
C THR A 60 1.26 -7.54 4.64
N VAL A 61 1.36 -7.19 5.93
CA VAL A 61 2.42 -7.69 6.83
C VAL A 61 2.24 -9.18 7.11
N ILE A 62 1.01 -9.63 7.40
CA ILE A 62 0.71 -11.04 7.68
C ILE A 62 0.99 -11.92 6.46
N THR A 63 0.67 -11.46 5.26
CA THR A 63 0.89 -12.21 4.01
C THR A 63 2.33 -12.15 3.52
N ARG A 64 3.22 -11.40 4.19
CA ARG A 64 4.64 -11.31 3.88
C ARG A 64 5.35 -12.61 4.26
N SER A 65 6.27 -13.06 3.41
CA SER A 65 7.16 -14.21 3.69
C SER A 65 8.59 -13.82 3.43
N ASP A 66 9.49 -14.29 4.29
CA ASP A 66 10.94 -14.08 4.19
C ASP A 66 11.63 -15.01 3.16
N ARG A 67 10.90 -15.95 2.55
CA ARG A 67 11.43 -16.84 1.50
C ARG A 67 11.34 -16.15 0.15
N GLU A 68 12.33 -16.33 -0.70
CA GLU A 68 12.29 -15.89 -2.11
C GLU A 68 11.07 -16.51 -2.81
N PRO A 69 10.02 -15.73 -3.07
CA PRO A 69 8.80 -16.27 -3.62
C PRO A 69 8.95 -16.48 -5.12
N SER A 70 8.56 -17.65 -5.61
CA SER A 70 8.25 -17.82 -7.03
C SER A 70 7.21 -16.75 -7.44
N VAL A 71 7.28 -16.27 -8.67
CA VAL A 71 6.35 -15.26 -9.22
C VAL A 71 4.88 -15.66 -8.98
N ARG A 72 4.56 -16.94 -9.16
CA ARG A 72 3.23 -17.49 -8.90
C ARG A 72 2.81 -17.37 -7.43
N SER A 73 3.72 -17.70 -6.50
CA SER A 73 3.48 -17.56 -5.05
C SER A 73 3.26 -16.10 -4.64
N LEU A 74 3.95 -15.17 -5.29
CA LEU A 74 3.83 -13.74 -5.03
C LEU A 74 2.46 -13.20 -5.48
N ILE A 75 1.98 -13.62 -6.65
CA ILE A 75 0.65 -13.26 -7.18
C ILE A 75 -0.45 -13.80 -6.26
N ILE A 76 -0.37 -15.07 -5.88
CA ILE A 76 -1.37 -15.71 -4.99
C ILE A 76 -1.44 -14.98 -3.65
N ARG A 77 -0.30 -14.65 -3.04
CA ARG A 77 -0.27 -13.93 -1.76
C ARG A 77 -0.89 -12.53 -1.86
N LYS A 78 -0.61 -11.81 -2.95
CA LYS A 78 -1.22 -10.51 -3.19
C LYS A 78 -2.72 -10.61 -3.41
N ALA A 79 -3.18 -11.62 -4.14
CA ALA A 79 -4.61 -11.89 -4.31
C ALA A 79 -5.30 -12.24 -2.99
N VAL A 80 -4.68 -13.08 -2.15
CA VAL A 80 -5.20 -13.40 -0.81
C VAL A 80 -5.25 -12.16 0.08
N SER A 81 -4.19 -11.34 0.07
CA SER A 81 -4.17 -10.07 0.82
C SER A 81 -5.29 -9.13 0.38
N LEU A 82 -5.52 -9.00 -0.92
CA LEU A 82 -6.61 -8.19 -1.47
C LEU A 82 -7.97 -8.71 -1.01
N LEU A 83 -8.24 -10.01 -1.15
CA LEU A 83 -9.49 -10.62 -0.73
C LEU A 83 -9.77 -10.43 0.76
N LEU A 84 -8.74 -10.56 1.61
CA LEU A 84 -8.86 -10.31 3.05
C LEU A 84 -9.23 -8.86 3.36
N VAL A 85 -8.56 -7.91 2.71
CA VAL A 85 -8.83 -6.46 2.88
C VAL A 85 -10.22 -6.12 2.37
N GLU A 86 -10.55 -6.56 1.16
CA GLU A 86 -11.85 -6.31 0.53
C GLU A 86 -12.99 -6.89 1.35
N GLY A 87 -12.87 -8.15 1.78
CA GLY A 87 -13.85 -8.81 2.64
C GLY A 87 -14.04 -8.09 3.97
N ALA A 88 -12.94 -7.69 4.65
CA ALA A 88 -13.01 -6.97 5.91
C ALA A 88 -13.68 -5.59 5.76
N ILE A 89 -13.33 -4.82 4.71
CA ILE A 89 -13.92 -3.50 4.48
C ILE A 89 -15.40 -3.61 4.11
N ILE A 90 -15.78 -4.56 3.24
CA ILE A 90 -17.18 -4.79 2.88
C ILE A 90 -17.99 -5.21 4.11
N LEU A 91 -17.44 -6.07 4.96
CA LEU A 91 -18.11 -6.51 6.19
C LEU A 91 -18.34 -5.34 7.15
N ILE A 92 -17.38 -4.45 7.29
CA ILE A 92 -17.53 -3.22 8.08
C ILE A 92 -18.57 -2.30 7.43
N ALA A 93 -18.53 -2.15 6.10
CA ALA A 93 -19.47 -1.31 5.36
C ALA A 93 -20.92 -1.79 5.51
N LEU A 94 -21.15 -3.10 5.47
CA LEU A 94 -22.47 -3.72 5.63
C LEU A 94 -23.03 -3.55 7.06
N ASN A 95 -22.16 -3.44 8.06
CA ASN A 95 -22.54 -3.22 9.46
C ASN A 95 -22.52 -1.74 9.87
N SER A 96 -22.24 -0.83 8.94
CA SER A 96 -22.15 0.61 9.20
C SER A 96 -23.36 1.33 8.64
N ASP A 97 -24.05 2.10 9.48
CA ASP A 97 -25.14 2.98 9.04
C ASP A 97 -24.66 4.16 8.19
N THR A 98 -23.33 4.34 8.12
CA THR A 98 -22.71 5.46 7.40
C THR A 98 -22.74 5.26 5.89
N ILE A 99 -22.70 4.01 5.41
CA ILE A 99 -22.65 3.68 3.98
C ILE A 99 -24.03 3.15 3.57
N PRO A 100 -24.71 3.76 2.58
CA PRO A 100 -26.04 3.35 2.13
C PRO A 100 -25.95 2.06 1.29
N THR A 101 -25.64 0.94 1.94
CA THR A 101 -25.49 -0.38 1.30
C THR A 101 -26.79 -0.95 0.77
N GLU A 102 -27.95 -0.39 1.15
CA GLU A 102 -29.26 -0.74 0.63
C GLU A 102 -29.38 -0.51 -0.89
N LYS A 103 -28.62 0.44 -1.42
CA LYS A 103 -28.55 0.68 -2.86
C LYS A 103 -27.61 -0.38 -3.47
N GLY A 104 -28.12 -1.34 -4.20
CA GLY A 104 -27.40 -2.49 -4.74
C GLY A 104 -26.15 -2.18 -5.57
N TRP A 105 -25.98 -0.96 -6.04
CA TRP A 105 -24.79 -0.52 -6.80
C TRP A 105 -23.64 0.00 -5.92
N VAL A 106 -23.89 0.30 -4.64
CA VAL A 106 -22.87 0.87 -3.73
C VAL A 106 -21.77 -0.16 -3.42
N VAL A 107 -22.15 -1.41 -3.18
CA VAL A 107 -21.18 -2.49 -2.88
C VAL A 107 -20.24 -2.76 -4.05
N PRO A 108 -20.70 -2.91 -5.30
CA PRO A 108 -19.81 -3.03 -6.46
C PRO A 108 -18.88 -1.83 -6.65
N VAL A 109 -19.35 -0.61 -6.44
CA VAL A 109 -18.52 0.60 -6.57
C VAL A 109 -17.47 0.66 -5.46
N LEU A 110 -17.83 0.27 -4.24
CA LEU A 110 -16.89 0.16 -3.13
C LEU A 110 -15.80 -0.88 -3.43
N ALA A 111 -16.16 -2.06 -3.91
CA ALA A 111 -15.22 -3.11 -4.30
C ALA A 111 -14.25 -2.65 -5.40
N LEU A 112 -14.76 -1.98 -6.43
CA LEU A 112 -13.92 -1.39 -7.48
C LEU A 112 -12.98 -0.31 -6.92
N GLY A 113 -13.45 0.49 -5.97
CA GLY A 113 -12.64 1.49 -5.28
C GLY A 113 -11.48 0.87 -4.50
N ILE A 114 -11.76 -0.19 -3.72
CA ILE A 114 -10.75 -0.92 -2.96
C ILE A 114 -9.71 -1.54 -3.90
N LEU A 115 -10.16 -2.16 -4.99
CA LEU A 115 -9.29 -2.72 -6.03
C LEU A 115 -8.39 -1.64 -6.65
N ALA A 116 -8.94 -0.47 -6.98
CA ALA A 116 -8.18 0.65 -7.52
C ALA A 116 -7.09 1.13 -6.55
N VAL A 117 -7.42 1.32 -5.27
CA VAL A 117 -6.45 1.69 -4.22
C VAL A 117 -5.37 0.63 -4.09
N PHE A 118 -5.73 -0.65 -4.12
CA PHE A 118 -4.78 -1.75 -4.04
C PHE A 118 -3.79 -1.74 -5.21
N VAL A 119 -4.27 -1.62 -6.44
CA VAL A 119 -3.43 -1.57 -7.65
C VAL A 119 -2.53 -0.33 -7.63
N LEU A 120 -3.08 0.84 -7.33
CA LEU A 120 -2.34 2.10 -7.27
C LEU A 120 -1.25 2.06 -6.18
N SER A 121 -1.56 1.59 -4.98
CA SER A 121 -0.59 1.49 -3.90
C SER A 121 0.59 0.59 -4.26
N HIS A 122 0.32 -0.56 -4.90
CA HIS A 122 1.37 -1.47 -5.35
C HIS A 122 2.20 -0.89 -6.49
N LEU A 123 1.58 -0.17 -7.42
CA LEU A 123 2.28 0.48 -8.52
C LEU A 123 3.21 1.60 -8.00
N ILE A 124 2.71 2.44 -7.10
CA ILE A 124 3.51 3.53 -6.51
C ILE A 124 4.69 2.96 -5.72
N LEU A 125 4.48 1.94 -4.89
CA LEU A 125 5.57 1.29 -4.15
C LEU A 125 6.59 0.67 -5.09
N TYR A 126 6.16 0.00 -6.14
CA TYR A 126 7.06 -0.54 -7.16
C TYR A 126 7.92 0.55 -7.82
N LEU A 127 7.33 1.69 -8.17
CA LEU A 127 8.05 2.81 -8.76
C LEU A 127 9.08 3.42 -7.78
N ILE A 128 8.74 3.50 -6.50
CA ILE A 128 9.65 3.98 -5.45
C ILE A 128 10.81 3.01 -5.28
N ASP A 129 10.52 1.72 -5.11
CA ASP A 129 11.54 0.66 -4.94
C ASP A 129 12.48 0.62 -6.16
N LYS A 130 11.95 0.77 -7.38
CA LYS A 130 12.75 0.83 -8.62
C LYS A 130 13.68 2.04 -8.64
N LYS A 131 13.23 3.20 -8.21
CA LYS A 131 14.08 4.40 -8.11
C LYS A 131 15.18 4.24 -7.05
N GLU A 132 14.87 3.66 -5.90
CA GLU A 132 15.84 3.39 -4.84
C GLU A 132 16.91 2.39 -5.31
N ALA A 133 16.52 1.32 -5.98
CA ALA A 133 17.45 0.34 -6.58
C ALA A 133 18.35 0.99 -7.64
N GLY A 134 17.83 1.87 -8.47
CA GLY A 134 18.61 2.61 -9.46
C GLY A 134 19.67 3.52 -8.83
N LYS A 135 19.35 4.20 -7.73
CA LYS A 135 20.33 5.02 -6.99
C LYS A 135 21.45 4.17 -6.39
N LEU A 136 21.09 3.05 -5.74
CA LEU A 136 22.07 2.13 -5.17
C LEU A 136 23.04 1.56 -6.22
N ASN A 137 22.54 1.19 -7.40
CA ASN A 137 23.37 0.72 -8.50
C ASN A 137 24.32 1.82 -9.02
N ALA A 138 23.85 3.06 -9.12
CA ALA A 138 24.68 4.19 -9.54
C ALA A 138 25.78 4.48 -8.51
N ASP A 139 25.48 4.40 -7.23
CA ASP A 139 26.45 4.61 -6.16
C ASP A 139 27.51 3.48 -6.13
N LEU A 140 27.08 2.23 -6.30
CA LEU A 140 28.00 1.09 -6.42
C LEU A 140 28.94 1.24 -7.62
N SER A 141 28.42 1.63 -8.78
CA SER A 141 29.21 1.88 -9.99
C SER A 141 30.28 2.95 -9.77
N ARG A 142 29.91 4.06 -9.10
CA ARG A 142 30.86 5.12 -8.73
C ARG A 142 31.95 4.65 -7.74
N PHE A 143 31.57 3.79 -6.79
CA PHE A 143 32.56 3.20 -5.86
C PHE A 143 33.54 2.31 -6.58
N GLN A 144 33.08 1.46 -7.50
CA GLN A 144 33.93 0.58 -8.30
C GLN A 144 34.89 1.39 -9.20
N GLU A 145 34.41 2.44 -9.82
CA GLU A 145 35.20 3.34 -10.66
C GLU A 145 36.31 4.07 -9.86
N LYS A 146 35.99 4.52 -8.64
CA LYS A 146 36.98 5.13 -7.74
C LYS A 146 38.03 4.13 -7.28
N GLN A 147 37.68 2.87 -7.02
CA GLN A 147 38.63 1.84 -6.63
C GLN A 147 39.56 1.47 -7.79
N MET A 148 39.04 1.36 -9.01
CA MET A 148 39.89 1.05 -10.20
C MET A 148 40.84 2.21 -10.49
N ASN A 149 40.41 3.46 -10.40
CA ASN A 149 41.26 4.63 -10.62
C ASN A 149 42.27 4.86 -9.47
N GLY A 150 41.93 4.45 -8.23
CA GLY A 150 42.82 4.55 -7.07
C GLY A 150 43.92 3.48 -6.99
N SER A 151 43.70 2.36 -7.66
CA SER A 151 44.69 1.26 -7.72
C SER A 151 45.65 1.38 -8.90
N SER A 152 45.50 2.40 -9.75
CA SER A 152 46.38 2.67 -10.90
C SER A 152 47.42 3.79 -10.64
N LEU A 153 47.75 4.10 -9.38
CA LEU A 153 48.94 4.91 -9.07
C LEU A 153 50.17 4.01 -9.15
N PRO A 154 51.08 4.25 -10.09
CA PRO A 154 52.37 3.53 -10.15
C PRO A 154 53.27 3.98 -9.00
N ASP A 155 54.00 3.01 -8.43
CA ASP A 155 55.13 3.22 -7.52
C ASP A 155 56.22 4.12 -8.11
#